data_26787ab46c8086f795a68589efcc5c04
#
_entry.id   26787ab46c8086f795a68589efcc5c04
#
_cell.length_a   1.000
_cell.length_b   1.000
_cell.length_c   1.000
_cell.angle_alpha   90.00
_cell.angle_beta   90.00
_cell.angle_gamma   90.00
#
_symmetry.space_group_name_H-M   'P 1'
#
loop_
_entity.id
_entity.type
_entity.pdbx_description
1 polymer ?
#
loop_
_entity_poly.entity_id
_entity_poly.type
_entity_poly.pdbx_seq_one_letter_code
_entity_poly.pdbx_strand_id
1 'polypeptide(L)'
;PILPETMSSYEQALYYRDMDMNDGQTERYTPEVLDIIKNGSDPYLYPNVNWFDEILKKNSMQSQYNINISGSALGKLRYFISGSYVNQGTLLKHQDIFEKNYGVKSKFDRYNFRSNVDLDATSMLNIRIDLAGRLETRVGPGSDFSNVFSVITTRSPSSQPVFNPDGTLGAGSALEIPFQQNPYGIVTQSGYYTRHTNVMSGTLSAKHKLD
;
A
#
# COMPACT_ATOMS: atom_id res chain seq x y z
N PRO A 1 5.00 10.10 -0.97
CA PRO A 1 5.17 9.80 -2.41
C PRO A 1 4.74 11.02 -3.23
N ILE A 2 5.40 11.22 -4.37
CA ILE A 2 4.92 12.16 -5.37
C ILE A 2 3.82 11.42 -6.13
N LEU A 3 2.58 11.86 -6.01
CA LEU A 3 1.47 11.31 -6.80
C LEU A 3 1.52 11.91 -8.21
N PRO A 4 1.16 11.14 -9.25
CA PRO A 4 1.10 11.68 -10.60
C PRO A 4 -0.01 12.73 -10.69
N GLU A 5 0.22 13.76 -11.49
CA GLU A 5 -0.84 14.66 -11.90
C GLU A 5 -1.78 13.92 -12.84
N THR A 6 -3.07 14.05 -12.60
CA THR A 6 -4.10 13.41 -13.44
C THR A 6 -4.89 14.47 -14.18
N MET A 7 -5.24 14.15 -15.41
CA MET A 7 -6.15 14.96 -16.23
C MET A 7 -7.50 15.09 -15.54
N SER A 8 -8.11 16.26 -15.61
CA SER A 8 -9.50 16.47 -15.19
C SER A 8 -10.48 15.90 -16.21
N SER A 9 -11.74 15.70 -15.80
CA SER A 9 -12.80 15.27 -16.73
C SER A 9 -12.99 16.25 -17.87
N TYR A 10 -12.81 17.55 -17.61
CA TYR A 10 -12.92 18.57 -18.64
C TYR A 10 -11.80 18.49 -19.67
N GLU A 11 -10.55 18.37 -19.23
CA GLU A 11 -9.39 18.19 -20.12
C GLU A 11 -9.51 16.90 -20.94
N GLN A 12 -9.99 15.82 -20.32
CA GLN A 12 -10.27 14.58 -21.01
C GLN A 12 -11.37 14.73 -22.07
N ALA A 13 -12.45 15.44 -21.75
CA ALA A 13 -13.54 15.69 -22.69
C ALA A 13 -13.09 16.52 -23.89
N LEU A 14 -12.24 17.54 -23.66
CA LEU A 14 -11.63 18.33 -24.75
C LEU A 14 -10.75 17.43 -25.63
N TYR A 15 -9.93 16.61 -25.04
CA TYR A 15 -9.05 15.68 -25.78
C TYR A 15 -9.86 14.72 -26.67
N TYR A 16 -10.94 14.14 -26.17
CA TYR A 16 -11.79 13.25 -26.96
C TYR A 16 -12.56 14.00 -28.05
N ARG A 17 -13.03 15.21 -27.79
CA ARG A 17 -13.65 16.04 -28.81
C ARG A 17 -12.68 16.34 -29.95
N ASP A 18 -11.45 16.72 -29.63
CA ASP A 18 -10.43 17.03 -30.64
C ASP A 18 -10.07 15.77 -31.45
N MET A 19 -10.07 14.59 -30.83
CA MET A 19 -9.93 13.31 -31.56
C MET A 19 -11.08 13.06 -32.53
N ASP A 20 -12.33 13.21 -32.07
CA ASP A 20 -13.52 13.02 -32.91
C ASP A 20 -13.50 13.96 -34.11
N MET A 21 -13.14 15.23 -33.91
CA MET A 21 -13.02 16.22 -35.00
C MET A 21 -11.93 15.84 -36.00
N ASN A 22 -10.75 15.39 -35.54
CA ASN A 22 -9.67 14.99 -36.40
C ASN A 22 -10.00 13.75 -37.25
N ASP A 23 -10.79 12.83 -36.67
CA ASP A 23 -11.22 11.60 -37.30
C ASP A 23 -12.47 11.78 -38.17
N GLY A 24 -13.04 13.02 -38.24
CA GLY A 24 -14.27 13.33 -38.97
C GLY A 24 -15.50 12.66 -38.38
N GLN A 25 -15.47 12.32 -37.09
CA GLN A 25 -16.58 11.73 -36.36
C GLN A 25 -17.49 12.82 -35.76
N THR A 26 -18.71 12.42 -35.39
CA THR A 26 -19.60 13.31 -34.62
C THR A 26 -19.01 13.50 -33.22
N GLU A 27 -18.91 14.76 -32.78
CA GLU A 27 -18.45 15.12 -31.45
C GLU A 27 -19.31 14.42 -30.38
N ARG A 28 -18.66 13.62 -29.51
CA ARG A 28 -19.35 12.98 -28.38
C ARG A 28 -19.66 13.94 -27.23
N TYR A 29 -18.99 15.10 -27.20
CA TYR A 29 -19.19 16.14 -26.20
C TYR A 29 -19.63 17.43 -26.89
N THR A 30 -20.92 17.77 -26.78
CA THR A 30 -21.43 19.05 -27.28
C THR A 30 -20.94 20.21 -26.42
N PRO A 31 -20.93 21.46 -26.92
CA PRO A 31 -20.55 22.63 -26.13
C PRO A 31 -21.30 22.73 -24.79
N GLU A 32 -22.59 22.39 -24.77
CA GLU A 32 -23.42 22.40 -23.56
C GLU A 32 -22.93 21.37 -22.53
N VAL A 33 -22.58 20.15 -22.99
CA VAL A 33 -22.02 19.10 -22.11
C VAL A 33 -20.65 19.52 -21.57
N LEU A 34 -19.80 20.13 -22.40
CA LEU A 34 -18.51 20.67 -21.95
C LEU A 34 -18.67 21.74 -20.89
N ASP A 35 -19.67 22.62 -21.00
CA ASP A 35 -19.96 23.63 -19.99
C ASP A 35 -20.44 23.02 -18.67
N ILE A 36 -21.27 21.97 -18.72
CA ILE A 36 -21.70 21.21 -17.52
C ILE A 36 -20.47 20.59 -16.82
N ILE A 37 -19.60 19.92 -17.57
CA ILE A 37 -18.38 19.28 -17.04
C ILE A 37 -17.45 20.34 -16.43
N LYS A 38 -17.21 21.44 -17.16
CA LYS A 38 -16.33 22.53 -16.74
C LYS A 38 -16.78 23.17 -15.44
N ASN A 39 -18.09 23.42 -15.32
CA ASN A 39 -18.68 24.10 -14.17
C ASN A 39 -19.02 23.11 -13.02
N GLY A 40 -18.92 21.80 -13.24
CA GLY A 40 -19.30 20.79 -12.27
C GLY A 40 -20.79 20.83 -11.89
N SER A 41 -21.67 21.26 -12.82
CA SER A 41 -23.07 21.49 -12.56
C SER A 41 -23.86 20.20 -12.29
N ASP A 42 -23.38 19.07 -12.80
CA ASP A 42 -23.93 17.72 -12.53
C ASP A 42 -22.80 16.73 -12.23
N PRO A 43 -22.32 16.68 -10.98
CA PRO A 43 -21.19 15.82 -10.60
C PRO A 43 -21.52 14.32 -10.54
N TYR A 44 -22.79 13.96 -10.65
CA TYR A 44 -23.22 12.56 -10.67
C TYR A 44 -23.27 12.00 -12.10
N LEU A 45 -23.78 12.78 -13.02
CA LEU A 45 -23.85 12.39 -14.42
C LEU A 45 -22.51 12.60 -15.13
N TYR A 46 -21.79 13.66 -14.77
CA TYR A 46 -20.48 14.03 -15.31
C TYR A 46 -19.46 14.20 -14.18
N PRO A 47 -19.04 13.09 -13.55
CA PRO A 47 -18.12 13.17 -12.42
C PRO A 47 -16.73 13.67 -12.82
N ASN A 48 -16.01 14.23 -11.84
CA ASN A 48 -14.62 14.65 -11.96
C ASN A 48 -13.87 14.22 -10.70
N VAL A 49 -13.49 12.95 -10.64
CA VAL A 49 -12.88 12.36 -9.47
C VAL A 49 -11.38 12.14 -9.67
N ASN A 50 -10.56 12.81 -8.86
CA ASN A 50 -9.16 12.47 -8.75
C ASN A 50 -9.00 11.24 -7.84
N TRP A 51 -8.93 10.06 -8.42
CA TRP A 51 -8.86 8.79 -7.69
C TRP A 51 -7.60 8.64 -6.84
N PHE A 52 -6.48 9.26 -7.21
CA PHE A 52 -5.30 9.28 -6.37
C PHE A 52 -5.54 10.08 -5.09
N ASP A 53 -6.09 11.27 -5.22
CA ASP A 53 -6.40 12.12 -4.06
C ASP A 53 -7.53 11.53 -3.22
N GLU A 54 -8.48 10.83 -3.83
CA GLU A 54 -9.57 10.18 -3.09
C GLU A 54 -9.06 9.00 -2.25
N ILE A 55 -8.19 8.18 -2.79
CA ILE A 55 -7.81 6.89 -2.18
C ILE A 55 -6.50 6.95 -1.41
N LEU A 56 -5.55 7.82 -1.79
CA LEU A 56 -4.21 7.82 -1.22
C LEU A 56 -3.94 9.04 -0.34
N LYS A 57 -3.27 8.80 0.78
CA LYS A 57 -2.66 9.83 1.62
C LYS A 57 -1.37 10.31 0.99
N LYS A 58 -1.07 11.59 1.11
CA LYS A 58 0.22 12.16 0.70
C LYS A 58 1.39 11.58 1.50
N ASN A 59 1.16 11.25 2.77
CA ASN A 59 2.18 10.75 3.70
C ASN A 59 1.67 9.58 4.52
N SER A 60 2.58 8.67 4.87
CA SER A 60 2.37 7.63 5.87
C SER A 60 3.54 7.64 6.85
N MET A 61 3.24 7.42 8.12
CA MET A 61 4.25 7.38 9.18
C MET A 61 4.89 5.99 9.26
N GLN A 62 6.20 5.96 9.40
CA GLN A 62 6.98 4.78 9.74
C GLN A 62 7.81 5.08 10.99
N SER A 63 7.79 4.17 11.95
CA SER A 63 8.63 4.21 13.13
C SER A 63 9.55 2.99 13.13
N GLN A 64 10.81 3.20 13.46
CA GLN A 64 11.79 2.13 13.59
C GLN A 64 12.60 2.31 14.87
N TYR A 65 12.71 1.24 15.63
CA TYR A 65 13.48 1.17 16.87
C TYR A 65 14.51 0.05 16.73
N ASN A 66 15.75 0.33 17.15
CA ASN A 66 16.84 -0.65 17.13
C ASN A 66 17.56 -0.64 18.47
N ILE A 67 17.91 -1.82 18.96
CA ILE A 67 18.75 -2.02 20.14
C ILE A 67 19.84 -3.03 19.81
N ASN A 68 21.07 -2.74 20.22
CA ASN A 68 22.20 -3.65 20.05
C ASN A 68 22.98 -3.72 21.34
N ILE A 69 23.39 -4.94 21.70
CA ILE A 69 24.24 -5.23 22.86
C ILE A 69 25.37 -6.15 22.37
N SER A 70 26.59 -5.78 22.67
CA SER A 70 27.75 -6.61 22.37
C SER A 70 28.74 -6.56 23.53
N GLY A 71 29.49 -7.63 23.67
CA GLY A 71 30.49 -7.71 24.71
C GLY A 71 31.36 -8.94 24.62
N SER A 72 32.31 -9.01 25.53
CA SER A 72 33.17 -10.18 25.75
C SER A 72 33.28 -10.48 27.22
N ALA A 73 33.40 -11.75 27.56
CA ALA A 73 33.59 -12.21 28.93
C ALA A 73 34.74 -13.24 29.00
N LEU A 74 35.57 -13.12 30.05
CA LEU A 74 36.70 -14.02 30.37
C LEU A 74 37.69 -14.22 29.19
N GLY A 75 37.74 -13.28 28.24
CA GLY A 75 38.58 -13.41 27.04
C GLY A 75 38.22 -14.57 26.09
N LYS A 76 37.18 -15.34 26.40
CA LYS A 76 36.78 -16.57 25.66
C LYS A 76 35.40 -16.48 25.01
N LEU A 77 34.51 -15.67 25.56
CA LEU A 77 33.15 -15.50 25.04
C LEU A 77 33.03 -14.12 24.40
N ARG A 78 32.57 -14.09 23.16
CA ARG A 78 32.17 -12.90 22.42
C ARG A 78 30.70 -13.03 22.04
N TYR A 79 29.93 -11.98 22.24
CA TYR A 79 28.52 -12.00 21.87
C TYR A 79 28.07 -10.68 21.24
N PHE A 80 27.10 -10.81 20.36
CA PHE A 80 26.36 -9.70 19.78
C PHE A 80 24.88 -10.09 19.74
N ILE A 81 24.02 -9.25 20.31
CA ILE A 81 22.57 -9.42 20.31
C ILE A 81 21.96 -8.15 19.77
N SER A 82 21.04 -8.27 18.83
CA SER A 82 20.30 -7.12 18.31
C SER A 82 18.81 -7.44 18.21
N GLY A 83 18.01 -6.40 18.43
CA GLY A 83 16.57 -6.40 18.22
C GLY A 83 16.15 -5.16 17.45
N SER A 84 15.17 -5.30 16.56
CA SER A 84 14.54 -4.16 15.91
C SER A 84 13.05 -4.35 15.79
N TYR A 85 12.33 -3.24 15.86
CA TYR A 85 10.90 -3.14 15.60
C TYR A 85 10.64 -2.07 14.56
N VAL A 86 9.85 -2.40 13.55
CA VAL A 86 9.37 -1.48 12.52
C VAL A 86 7.85 -1.52 12.54
N ASN A 87 7.25 -0.35 12.65
CA ASN A 87 5.82 -0.15 12.45
C ASN A 87 5.63 0.82 11.28
N GLN A 88 4.75 0.49 10.34
CA GLN A 88 4.42 1.32 9.21
C GLN A 88 2.90 1.37 9.02
N GLY A 89 2.36 2.58 8.95
CA GLY A 89 0.97 2.83 8.58
C GLY A 89 0.73 2.62 7.08
N THR A 90 -0.53 2.58 6.70
CA THR A 90 -0.93 2.50 5.29
C THR A 90 -0.98 3.87 4.63
N LEU A 91 -0.76 3.91 3.31
CA LEU A 91 -1.03 5.07 2.46
C LEU A 91 -2.51 5.19 2.08
N LEU A 92 -3.33 4.16 2.31
CA LEU A 92 -4.75 4.21 1.97
C LEU A 92 -5.52 5.14 2.91
N LYS A 93 -6.41 5.95 2.36
CA LYS A 93 -7.42 6.74 3.10
C LYS A 93 -8.56 5.84 3.60
N HIS A 94 -9.55 6.45 4.24
CA HIS A 94 -10.80 5.81 4.71
C HIS A 94 -10.58 4.64 5.68
N GLN A 95 -9.49 4.72 6.48
CA GLN A 95 -9.17 3.68 7.46
C GLN A 95 -10.14 3.65 8.65
N ASP A 96 -10.80 4.75 8.95
CA ASP A 96 -11.90 4.85 9.91
C ASP A 96 -13.12 4.02 9.49
N ILE A 97 -13.48 4.09 8.21
CA ILE A 97 -14.56 3.27 7.63
C ILE A 97 -14.14 1.81 7.57
N PHE A 98 -12.90 1.52 7.15
CA PHE A 98 -12.36 0.17 7.14
C PHE A 98 -12.36 -0.45 8.54
N GLU A 99 -11.88 0.28 9.55
CA GLU A 99 -11.89 -0.16 10.95
C GLU A 99 -13.33 -0.38 11.46
N LYS A 100 -14.27 0.52 11.14
CA LYS A 100 -15.67 0.38 11.49
C LYS A 100 -16.29 -0.88 10.90
N ASN A 101 -15.97 -1.21 9.66
CA ASN A 101 -16.52 -2.38 8.97
C ASN A 101 -15.92 -3.70 9.46
N TYR A 102 -14.62 -3.74 9.81
CA TYR A 102 -13.90 -5.00 10.05
C TYR A 102 -13.23 -5.10 11.42
N GLY A 103 -13.26 -4.06 12.26
CA GLY A 103 -12.65 -4.07 13.58
C GLY A 103 -11.12 -4.10 13.59
N VAL A 104 -10.49 -3.86 12.43
CA VAL A 104 -9.02 -3.89 12.26
C VAL A 104 -8.53 -2.68 11.49
N LYS A 105 -7.27 -2.26 11.76
CA LYS A 105 -6.58 -1.20 11.02
C LYS A 105 -5.55 -1.78 10.07
N SER A 106 -5.43 -1.21 8.88
CA SER A 106 -4.34 -1.56 7.98
C SER A 106 -3.01 -1.13 8.58
N LYS A 107 -2.08 -2.08 8.71
CA LYS A 107 -0.76 -1.86 9.31
C LYS A 107 0.27 -2.87 8.82
N PHE A 108 1.51 -2.52 9.04
CA PHE A 108 2.64 -3.41 8.90
C PHE A 108 3.52 -3.32 10.13
N ASP A 109 3.69 -4.46 10.81
CA ASP A 109 4.58 -4.61 11.96
C ASP A 109 5.66 -5.65 11.65
N ARG A 110 6.91 -5.35 11.94
CA ARG A 110 8.02 -6.28 11.78
C ARG A 110 8.96 -6.22 12.97
N TYR A 111 9.21 -7.39 13.53
CA TYR A 111 10.22 -7.63 14.56
C TYR A 111 11.37 -8.42 13.95
N ASN A 112 12.61 -7.98 14.18
CA ASN A 112 13.78 -8.76 13.84
C ASN A 112 14.60 -8.96 15.13
N PHE A 113 15.21 -10.11 15.24
CA PHE A 113 16.22 -10.37 16.25
C PHE A 113 17.41 -11.10 15.64
N ARG A 114 18.57 -10.89 16.22
CA ARG A 114 19.80 -11.58 15.85
C ARG A 114 20.65 -11.78 17.08
N SER A 115 21.23 -12.95 17.19
CA SER A 115 22.21 -13.30 18.23
C SER A 115 23.37 -14.02 17.59
N ASN A 116 24.59 -13.57 17.86
CA ASN A 116 25.81 -14.23 17.48
C ASN A 116 26.61 -14.45 18.77
N VAL A 117 26.94 -15.70 19.03
CA VAL A 117 27.75 -16.10 20.19
C VAL A 117 28.93 -16.89 19.68
N ASP A 118 30.11 -16.52 20.11
CA ASP A 118 31.38 -17.14 19.74
C ASP A 118 32.15 -17.45 21.03
N LEU A 119 32.41 -18.75 21.25
CA LEU A 119 33.02 -19.29 22.47
C LEU A 119 34.28 -20.09 22.15
N ASP A 120 35.42 -19.63 22.67
CA ASP A 120 36.65 -20.42 22.74
C ASP A 120 36.54 -21.39 23.91
N ALA A 121 35.88 -22.56 23.67
CA ALA A 121 35.63 -23.56 24.73
C ALA A 121 36.91 -24.12 25.28
N THR A 122 37.92 -24.34 24.44
CA THR A 122 39.32 -24.70 24.82
C THR A 122 40.28 -23.95 23.91
N SER A 123 41.61 -24.11 24.12
CA SER A 123 42.64 -23.54 23.22
C SER A 123 42.56 -24.12 21.80
N MET A 124 41.94 -25.29 21.63
CA MET A 124 41.80 -25.98 20.36
C MET A 124 40.38 -25.98 19.80
N LEU A 125 39.34 -25.71 20.60
CA LEU A 125 37.94 -25.81 20.24
C LEU A 125 37.24 -24.46 20.33
N ASN A 126 36.78 -23.95 19.17
CA ASN A 126 35.90 -22.79 19.07
C ASN A 126 34.49 -23.25 18.64
N ILE A 127 33.48 -22.74 19.33
CA ILE A 127 32.06 -23.02 19.04
C ILE A 127 31.40 -21.65 18.72
N ARG A 128 30.68 -21.61 17.59
CA ARG A 128 29.94 -20.43 17.20
C ARG A 128 28.46 -20.80 16.97
N ILE A 129 27.58 -19.96 17.52
CA ILE A 129 26.13 -20.06 17.36
C ILE A 129 25.62 -18.73 16.80
N ASP A 130 25.00 -18.78 15.63
CA ASP A 130 24.34 -17.64 15.01
C ASP A 130 22.84 -17.94 14.91
N LEU A 131 22.01 -17.07 15.50
CA LEU A 131 20.55 -17.15 15.44
C LEU A 131 20.01 -15.86 14.86
N ALA A 132 19.02 -15.95 13.97
CA ALA A 132 18.29 -14.80 13.47
C ALA A 132 16.82 -15.14 13.27
N GLY A 133 15.96 -14.16 13.47
CA GLY A 133 14.53 -14.30 13.22
C GLY A 133 13.87 -13.02 12.79
N ARG A 134 12.80 -13.17 12.03
CA ARG A 134 11.91 -12.11 11.59
C ARG A 134 10.47 -12.57 11.78
N LEU A 135 9.71 -11.77 12.51
CA LEU A 135 8.27 -11.92 12.67
C LEU A 135 7.60 -10.70 12.01
N GLU A 136 6.70 -10.94 11.07
CA GLU A 136 6.07 -9.90 10.29
C GLU A 136 4.56 -10.10 10.28
N THR A 137 3.82 -9.03 10.55
CA THR A 137 2.36 -9.01 10.45
C THR A 137 1.94 -7.89 9.53
N ARG A 138 1.15 -8.21 8.51
CA ARG A 138 0.54 -7.26 7.60
C ARG A 138 -0.97 -7.42 7.62
N VAL A 139 -1.68 -6.31 7.81
CA VAL A 139 -3.14 -6.21 7.72
C VAL A 139 -3.48 -5.20 6.64
N GLY A 140 -4.42 -5.53 5.79
CA GLY A 140 -4.89 -4.63 4.72
C GLY A 140 -6.27 -5.02 4.19
N PRO A 141 -6.83 -4.20 3.26
CA PRO A 141 -8.08 -4.53 2.56
C PRO A 141 -7.95 -5.87 1.84
N GLY A 142 -9.05 -6.58 1.64
CA GLY A 142 -9.10 -7.86 0.92
C GLY A 142 -8.50 -7.79 -0.49
N SER A 143 -8.61 -6.64 -1.12
CA SER A 143 -7.86 -6.30 -2.33
C SER A 143 -6.49 -5.76 -1.95
N ASP A 144 -5.42 -6.35 -2.46
CA ASP A 144 -4.06 -5.91 -2.15
C ASP A 144 -3.75 -4.52 -2.73
N PHE A 145 -2.66 -3.91 -2.24
CA PHE A 145 -2.28 -2.55 -2.65
C PHE A 145 -1.96 -2.46 -4.15
N SER A 146 -1.40 -3.50 -4.75
CA SER A 146 -1.10 -3.54 -6.19
C SER A 146 -2.39 -3.45 -7.02
N ASN A 147 -3.43 -4.17 -6.63
CA ASN A 147 -4.72 -4.11 -7.30
C ASN A 147 -5.40 -2.75 -7.10
N VAL A 148 -5.41 -2.23 -5.87
CA VAL A 148 -5.92 -0.87 -5.59
C VAL A 148 -5.20 0.16 -6.47
N PHE A 149 -3.85 0.09 -6.51
CA PHE A 149 -3.04 1.02 -7.30
C PHE A 149 -3.32 0.87 -8.80
N SER A 150 -3.43 -0.35 -9.31
CA SER A 150 -3.79 -0.62 -10.71
C SER A 150 -5.14 -0.02 -11.08
N VAL A 151 -6.14 -0.20 -10.21
CA VAL A 151 -7.49 0.33 -10.47
C VAL A 151 -7.48 1.85 -10.49
N ILE A 152 -6.85 2.53 -9.53
CA ILE A 152 -6.84 4.01 -9.50
C ILE A 152 -6.01 4.63 -10.64
N THR A 153 -4.98 3.92 -11.16
CA THR A 153 -4.18 4.40 -12.31
C THR A 153 -4.90 4.26 -13.64
N THR A 154 -5.78 3.30 -13.76
CA THR A 154 -6.52 3.04 -15.00
C THR A 154 -7.91 3.68 -15.00
N ARG A 155 -8.35 4.22 -13.87
CA ARG A 155 -9.67 4.80 -13.74
C ARG A 155 -9.69 6.23 -14.26
N SER A 156 -10.56 6.48 -15.25
CA SER A 156 -10.83 7.83 -15.74
C SER A 156 -11.49 8.69 -14.65
N PRO A 157 -11.19 9.99 -14.60
CA PRO A 157 -11.87 10.93 -13.68
C PRO A 157 -13.37 11.05 -13.96
N SER A 158 -13.80 10.79 -15.20
CA SER A 158 -15.20 10.85 -15.63
C SER A 158 -15.97 9.54 -15.52
N SER A 159 -15.30 8.44 -15.08
CA SER A 159 -15.87 7.10 -15.14
C SER A 159 -17.09 6.92 -14.22
N GLN A 160 -17.03 7.47 -13.01
CA GLN A 160 -18.09 7.32 -12.02
C GLN A 160 -17.90 8.29 -10.85
N PRO A 161 -18.98 8.71 -10.17
CA PRO A 161 -18.85 9.41 -8.89
C PRO A 161 -18.38 8.45 -7.80
N VAL A 162 -17.84 8.98 -6.68
CA VAL A 162 -17.54 8.15 -5.51
C VAL A 162 -18.83 7.57 -4.94
N PHE A 163 -19.84 8.42 -4.78
CA PHE A 163 -21.18 8.07 -4.30
C PHE A 163 -22.26 8.61 -5.23
N ASN A 164 -23.33 7.85 -5.39
CA ASN A 164 -24.57 8.33 -5.99
C ASN A 164 -25.34 9.24 -5.02
N PRO A 165 -26.35 10.00 -5.49
CA PRO A 165 -27.18 10.87 -4.63
C PRO A 165 -27.87 10.15 -3.47
N ASP A 166 -28.15 8.87 -3.61
CA ASP A 166 -28.76 8.01 -2.59
C ASP A 166 -27.77 7.43 -1.57
N GLY A 167 -26.48 7.78 -1.69
CA GLY A 167 -25.39 7.30 -0.83
C GLY A 167 -24.83 5.92 -1.19
N THR A 168 -25.33 5.28 -2.22
CA THR A 168 -24.72 4.05 -2.78
C THR A 168 -23.43 4.38 -3.53
N LEU A 169 -22.56 3.38 -3.70
CA LEU A 169 -21.32 3.56 -4.46
C LEU A 169 -21.62 3.79 -5.94
N GLY A 170 -20.96 4.78 -6.54
CA GLY A 170 -21.02 4.99 -7.98
C GLY A 170 -20.47 3.78 -8.73
N ALA A 171 -21.13 3.39 -9.81
CA ALA A 171 -20.77 2.22 -10.63
C ALA A 171 -20.61 2.52 -12.12
N GLY A 172 -20.81 3.77 -12.54
CA GLY A 172 -20.67 4.24 -13.91
C GLY A 172 -21.12 5.69 -14.05
N SER A 173 -20.95 6.24 -15.24
CA SER A 173 -21.42 7.57 -15.64
C SER A 173 -22.13 7.51 -16.98
N ALA A 174 -22.70 8.64 -17.43
CA ALA A 174 -23.34 8.72 -18.75
C ALA A 174 -22.38 8.48 -19.92
N LEU A 175 -21.08 8.60 -19.68
CA LEU A 175 -20.05 8.65 -20.72
C LEU A 175 -19.22 7.37 -20.82
N GLU A 176 -19.35 6.45 -19.87
CA GLU A 176 -18.49 5.26 -19.81
C GLU A 176 -19.29 3.96 -19.64
N ILE A 177 -18.64 2.87 -20.01
CA ILE A 177 -19.19 1.52 -19.96
C ILE A 177 -19.65 1.19 -18.53
N PRO A 178 -20.88 0.71 -18.36
CA PRO A 178 -21.40 0.34 -17.05
C PRO A 178 -20.59 -0.80 -16.42
N PHE A 179 -20.53 -0.82 -15.11
CA PHE A 179 -19.89 -1.82 -14.28
C PHE A 179 -18.37 -1.71 -14.16
N GLN A 180 -17.94 -0.69 -13.46
CA GLN A 180 -16.55 -0.59 -13.02
C GLN A 180 -16.47 -0.61 -11.49
N GLN A 181 -15.51 -1.37 -10.95
CA GLN A 181 -15.27 -1.41 -9.50
C GLN A 181 -14.97 -0.02 -8.96
N ASN A 182 -15.72 0.40 -7.95
CA ASN A 182 -15.45 1.68 -7.29
C ASN A 182 -14.23 1.56 -6.37
N PRO A 183 -13.16 2.36 -6.58
CA PRO A 183 -11.94 2.29 -5.77
C PRO A 183 -12.17 2.50 -4.28
N TYR A 184 -13.14 3.35 -3.91
CA TYR A 184 -13.53 3.54 -2.51
C TYR A 184 -14.10 2.23 -1.93
N GLY A 185 -14.98 1.56 -2.65
CA GLY A 185 -15.54 0.26 -2.26
C GLY A 185 -14.46 -0.82 -2.12
N ILE A 186 -13.48 -0.83 -3.04
CA ILE A 186 -12.35 -1.76 -2.95
C ILE A 186 -11.58 -1.57 -1.64
N VAL A 187 -11.34 -0.34 -1.21
CA VAL A 187 -10.60 -0.06 0.03
C VAL A 187 -11.44 -0.34 1.27
N THR A 188 -12.74 -0.06 1.24
CA THR A 188 -13.57 -0.06 2.44
C THR A 188 -14.48 -1.27 2.60
N GLN A 189 -14.77 -2.01 1.51
CA GLN A 189 -15.79 -3.07 1.49
C GLN A 189 -15.32 -4.40 0.90
N SER A 190 -14.05 -4.55 0.51
CA SER A 190 -13.51 -5.78 -0.09
C SER A 190 -13.16 -6.88 0.92
N GLY A 191 -13.50 -6.70 2.19
CA GLY A 191 -12.99 -7.57 3.24
C GLY A 191 -11.61 -7.13 3.74
N TYR A 192 -10.93 -8.00 4.46
CA TYR A 192 -9.56 -7.77 4.92
C TYR A 192 -8.73 -9.05 4.87
N TYR A 193 -7.43 -8.88 4.84
CA TYR A 193 -6.50 -9.99 5.06
C TYR A 193 -5.57 -9.68 6.22
N THR A 194 -5.14 -10.73 6.89
CA THR A 194 -4.01 -10.72 7.83
C THR A 194 -3.00 -11.73 7.35
N ARG A 195 -1.76 -11.30 7.14
CA ARG A 195 -0.65 -12.16 6.75
C ARG A 195 0.42 -12.15 7.83
N HIS A 196 0.77 -13.33 8.31
CA HIS A 196 1.91 -13.54 9.20
C HIS A 196 3.04 -14.20 8.44
N THR A 197 4.24 -13.65 8.53
CA THR A 197 5.45 -14.24 7.96
C THR A 197 6.48 -14.40 9.07
N ASN A 198 6.81 -15.64 9.38
CA ASN A 198 7.79 -15.97 10.41
C ASN A 198 8.96 -16.67 9.73
N VAL A 199 10.15 -16.12 9.88
CA VAL A 199 11.38 -16.70 9.35
C VAL A 199 12.35 -16.84 10.51
N MET A 200 12.91 -18.03 10.67
CA MET A 200 13.95 -18.29 11.65
C MET A 200 15.11 -19.03 10.97
N SER A 201 16.32 -18.66 11.33
CA SER A 201 17.54 -19.30 10.88
C SER A 201 18.49 -19.49 12.04
N GLY A 202 19.23 -20.59 12.02
CA GLY A 202 20.26 -20.90 13.01
C GLY A 202 21.42 -21.60 12.36
N THR A 203 22.62 -21.26 12.80
CA THR A 203 23.87 -21.92 12.38
C THR A 203 24.66 -22.27 13.60
N LEU A 204 25.10 -23.51 13.68
CA LEU A 204 26.06 -23.97 14.68
C LEU A 204 27.34 -24.37 13.95
N SER A 205 28.46 -23.83 14.41
CA SER A 205 29.79 -24.15 13.88
C SER A 205 30.70 -24.59 15.02
N ALA A 206 31.48 -25.63 14.78
CA ALA A 206 32.56 -26.06 15.68
C ALA A 206 33.86 -26.15 14.87
N LYS A 207 34.93 -25.49 15.34
CA LYS A 207 36.25 -25.53 14.72
C LYS A 207 37.22 -26.13 15.72
N HIS A 208 37.84 -27.25 15.34
CA HIS A 208 38.90 -27.87 16.10
C HIS A 208 40.24 -27.68 15.37
N LYS A 209 41.24 -27.19 16.09
CA LYS A 209 42.63 -27.15 15.60
C LYS A 209 43.23 -28.51 15.86
N LEU A 210 43.79 -29.10 14.84
CA LEU A 210 44.60 -30.32 14.92
C LEU A 210 46.07 -29.89 14.99
N ASP A 211 46.83 -30.45 15.94
CA ASP A 211 48.27 -30.22 16.06
C ASP A 211 49.01 -30.94 14.94
#